data_6c18ff15a12a1eb52ce4aaa773bd2928
#
_entry.id   6c18ff15a12a1eb52ce4aaa773bd2928
#
_cell.length_a   1.000
_cell.length_b   1.000
_cell.length_c   1.000
_cell.angle_alpha   90.00
_cell.angle_beta   90.00
_cell.angle_gamma   90.00
#
_symmetry.space_group_name_H-M   'P 1'
#
loop_
_entity.id
_entity.type
_entity.pdbx_description
1 polymer ?
#
loop_
_entity_poly.entity_id
_entity_poly.type
_entity_poly.pdbx_seq_one_letter_code
_entity_poly.pdbx_strand_id
1 'polypeptide(L)'
;MNRLISLTMSGVTTCLRYPGQLNADLRKLAVNMVPFPRLHFFVPGFAPLTSRGSLEYRALTVAELTQQMFDARNMMTACDPRRGRYLTAAVIFRGRLSMKQVDEEMVNIQNKNSSNFVEWIPNNVKTAVCDVPPKHLKMAATFMGNTTAIQELFRRISEQFTAMFRRKAFLHWYLGEGMDELEFSEAGSNVNDIISEYQQYQQLSVEDEIVVDDYV
;
A
#
# COMPACT_ATOMS: atom_id res chain seq x y z
N MET A 1 -7.57 16.69 8.69
CA MET A 1 -7.14 15.89 7.53
C MET A 1 -5.70 16.18 7.14
N ASN A 2 -5.30 17.40 6.81
CA ASN A 2 -3.94 17.76 6.36
C ASN A 2 -2.80 17.28 7.28
N ARG A 3 -3.00 17.30 8.60
CA ARG A 3 -1.99 16.81 9.56
C ARG A 3 -1.73 15.31 9.42
N LEU A 4 -2.77 14.51 9.21
CA LEU A 4 -2.64 13.07 9.05
C LEU A 4 -1.89 12.73 7.76
N ILE A 5 -2.28 13.38 6.65
CA ILE A 5 -1.60 13.24 5.35
C ILE A 5 -0.12 13.62 5.49
N SER A 6 0.17 14.75 6.13
CA SER A 6 1.54 15.22 6.37
C SER A 6 2.37 14.23 7.21
N LEU A 7 1.78 13.60 8.23
CA LEU A 7 2.46 12.56 9.03
C LEU A 7 2.80 11.33 8.20
N THR A 8 1.88 10.88 7.38
CA THR A 8 2.11 9.71 6.50
C THR A 8 3.16 10.01 5.44
N MET A 9 3.08 11.14 4.76
CA MET A 9 4.10 11.55 3.78
C MET A 9 5.48 11.74 4.43
N SER A 10 5.52 12.32 5.63
CA SER A 10 6.74 12.42 6.42
C SER A 10 7.30 11.05 6.80
N GLY A 11 6.43 10.08 7.08
CA GLY A 11 6.82 8.70 7.37
C GLY A 11 7.46 8.01 6.17
N VAL A 12 6.85 8.10 4.99
CA VAL A 12 7.37 7.51 3.74
C VAL A 12 8.74 8.08 3.36
N THR A 13 8.94 9.37 3.53
CA THR A 13 10.21 10.05 3.20
C THR A 13 11.25 10.01 4.33
N THR A 14 11.00 9.32 5.41
CA THR A 14 11.91 9.25 6.58
C THR A 14 13.29 8.76 6.21
N CYS A 15 13.38 7.73 5.37
CA CYS A 15 14.65 7.15 4.95
C CYS A 15 15.53 8.11 4.14
N LEU A 16 14.92 9.10 3.48
CA LEU A 16 15.64 10.15 2.74
C LEU A 16 16.15 11.28 3.64
N ARG A 17 15.44 11.57 4.73
CA ARG A 17 15.67 12.76 5.55
C ARG A 17 16.52 12.50 6.78
N TYR A 18 16.56 11.27 7.25
CA TYR A 18 17.27 10.89 8.47
C TYR A 18 18.28 9.79 8.17
N PRO A 19 19.49 9.87 8.72
CA PRO A 19 20.43 8.75 8.69
C PRO A 19 19.85 7.59 9.50
N GLY A 20 19.80 6.42 8.94
CA GLY A 20 19.27 5.21 9.56
C GLY A 20 20.08 3.98 9.16
N GLN A 21 19.83 2.85 9.80
CA GLN A 21 20.49 1.58 9.51
C GLN A 21 20.18 1.05 8.10
N LEU A 22 19.05 1.49 7.52
CA LEU A 22 18.64 1.19 6.16
C LEU A 22 18.53 2.50 5.37
N ASN A 23 19.56 2.82 4.61
CA ASN A 23 19.54 3.89 3.62
C ASN A 23 18.71 3.46 2.41
N ALA A 24 17.40 3.48 2.58
CA ALA A 24 16.48 3.24 1.48
C ALA A 24 16.13 4.58 0.84
N ASP A 25 16.51 4.78 -0.41
CA ASP A 25 15.99 5.86 -1.23
C ASP A 25 14.64 5.44 -1.86
N LEU A 26 13.93 6.39 -2.46
CA LEU A 26 12.63 6.10 -3.11
C LEU A 26 12.78 5.11 -4.26
N ARG A 27 13.91 5.08 -4.93
CA ARG A 27 14.18 4.12 -6.01
C ARG A 27 14.31 2.71 -5.47
N LYS A 28 15.07 2.50 -4.39
CA LYS A 28 15.19 1.20 -3.72
C LYS A 28 13.85 0.73 -3.18
N LEU A 29 13.06 1.66 -2.62
CA LEU A 29 11.71 1.35 -2.19
C LEU A 29 10.85 0.87 -3.36
N ALA A 30 10.87 1.58 -4.49
CA ALA A 30 10.12 1.20 -5.69
C ALA A 30 10.54 -0.18 -6.22
N VAL A 31 11.84 -0.44 -6.31
CA VAL A 31 12.37 -1.75 -6.75
C VAL A 31 11.90 -2.90 -5.86
N ASN A 32 11.83 -2.68 -4.55
CA ASN A 32 11.39 -3.70 -3.60
C ASN A 32 9.86 -3.85 -3.52
N MET A 33 9.10 -2.80 -3.88
CA MET A 33 7.66 -2.76 -3.68
C MET A 33 6.85 -2.99 -4.95
N VAL A 34 7.44 -2.84 -6.14
CA VAL A 34 6.75 -2.95 -7.43
C VAL A 34 7.26 -4.18 -8.17
N PRO A 35 6.57 -5.32 -8.07
CA PRO A 35 6.94 -6.53 -8.81
C PRO A 35 6.66 -6.40 -10.31
N PHE A 36 5.63 -5.64 -10.69
CA PHE A 36 5.24 -5.40 -12.08
C PHE A 36 5.06 -3.91 -12.34
N PRO A 37 5.57 -3.37 -13.46
CA PRO A 37 5.62 -1.91 -13.67
C PRO A 37 4.26 -1.20 -13.57
N ARG A 38 3.17 -1.83 -13.98
CA ARG A 38 1.82 -1.24 -13.94
C ARG A 38 1.20 -1.30 -12.55
N LEU A 39 1.59 -2.27 -11.71
CA LEU A 39 1.03 -2.51 -10.39
C LEU A 39 1.82 -1.75 -9.31
N HIS A 40 1.84 -0.44 -9.40
CA HIS A 40 2.62 0.46 -8.54
C HIS A 40 1.78 1.34 -7.60
N PHE A 41 0.53 1.00 -7.38
CA PHE A 41 -0.37 1.78 -6.53
C PHE A 41 -0.31 1.26 -5.08
N PHE A 42 0.12 2.13 -4.17
CA PHE A 42 0.29 1.77 -2.77
C PHE A 42 -0.85 2.28 -1.88
N VAL A 43 -1.18 1.47 -0.90
CA VAL A 43 -2.11 1.83 0.17
C VAL A 43 -1.29 2.23 1.39
N PRO A 44 -1.27 3.51 1.77
CA PRO A 44 -0.57 3.96 2.95
C PRO A 44 -1.40 3.77 4.22
N GLY A 45 -0.70 3.54 5.34
CA GLY A 45 -1.25 3.50 6.68
C GLY A 45 -0.30 4.16 7.67
N PHE A 46 -0.84 4.63 8.79
CA PHE A 46 -0.05 5.25 9.85
C PHE A 46 -0.55 4.78 11.23
N ALA A 47 0.38 4.46 12.11
CA ALA A 47 0.10 4.12 13.51
C ALA A 47 1.07 4.89 14.43
N PRO A 48 0.63 5.33 15.61
CA PRO A 48 -0.70 5.23 16.18
C PRO A 48 -1.63 6.36 15.72
N LEU A 49 -2.90 6.05 15.51
CA LEU A 49 -3.96 7.02 15.31
C LEU A 49 -4.65 7.28 16.65
N THR A 50 -4.12 8.21 17.43
CA THR A 50 -4.62 8.52 18.77
C THR A 50 -4.86 10.01 18.96
N SER A 51 -5.74 10.36 19.90
CA SER A 51 -5.96 11.74 20.31
C SER A 51 -4.77 12.27 21.13
N ARG A 52 -4.54 13.59 21.10
CA ARG A 52 -3.38 14.20 21.79
C ARG A 52 -3.34 13.92 23.29
N GLY A 53 -4.50 13.87 23.97
CA GLY A 53 -4.58 13.64 25.42
C GLY A 53 -4.34 12.19 25.85
N SER A 54 -4.58 11.22 24.99
CA SER A 54 -4.39 9.80 25.34
C SER A 54 -2.96 9.31 25.15
N LEU A 55 -2.13 10.04 24.39
CA LEU A 55 -0.73 9.68 24.09
C LEU A 55 0.19 9.74 25.31
N GLU A 56 -0.08 10.63 26.25
CA GLU A 56 0.74 10.81 27.44
C GLU A 56 0.60 9.67 28.44
N TYR A 57 -0.56 9.00 28.43
CA TYR A 57 -0.91 7.96 29.41
C TYR A 57 -0.81 6.53 28.87
N ARG A 58 -0.59 6.36 27.56
CA ARG A 58 -0.53 5.04 26.92
C ARG A 58 0.89 4.68 26.52
N ALA A 59 1.45 3.65 27.15
CA ALA A 59 2.68 3.02 26.67
C ALA A 59 2.33 2.14 25.47
N LEU A 60 2.72 2.55 24.26
CA LEU A 60 2.56 1.75 23.06
C LEU A 60 3.67 0.70 23.00
N THR A 61 3.31 -0.53 22.66
CA THR A 61 4.24 -1.62 22.39
C THR A 61 4.45 -1.78 20.88
N VAL A 62 5.53 -2.43 20.48
CA VAL A 62 5.80 -2.75 19.06
C VAL A 62 4.68 -3.63 18.51
N ALA A 63 4.23 -4.63 19.27
CA ALA A 63 3.13 -5.53 18.90
C ALA A 63 1.83 -4.77 18.62
N GLU A 64 1.46 -3.81 19.48
CA GLU A 64 0.26 -2.98 19.25
C GLU A 64 0.38 -2.11 18.01
N LEU A 65 1.55 -1.49 17.77
CA LEU A 65 1.80 -0.71 16.55
C LEU A 65 1.65 -1.58 15.30
N THR A 66 2.25 -2.76 15.33
CA THR A 66 2.25 -3.68 14.20
C THR A 66 0.84 -4.19 13.90
N GLN A 67 0.08 -4.52 14.94
CA GLN A 67 -1.31 -4.92 14.79
C GLN A 67 -2.19 -3.79 14.21
N GLN A 68 -2.00 -2.55 14.69
CA GLN A 68 -2.74 -1.40 14.18
C GLN A 68 -2.43 -1.10 12.70
N MET A 69 -1.20 -1.31 12.25
CA MET A 69 -0.82 -1.04 10.86
C MET A 69 -1.53 -1.94 9.86
N PHE A 70 -1.78 -3.19 10.21
CA PHE A 70 -2.49 -4.14 9.34
C PHE A 70 -4.01 -4.11 9.53
N ASP A 71 -4.53 -3.26 10.43
CA ASP A 71 -5.97 -3.08 10.58
C ASP A 71 -6.50 -2.26 9.39
N ALA A 72 -7.58 -2.76 8.77
CA ALA A 72 -8.27 -2.10 7.67
C ALA A 72 -8.71 -0.67 8.01
N ARG A 73 -8.97 -0.37 9.29
CA ARG A 73 -9.37 0.96 9.76
C ARG A 73 -8.25 2.00 9.69
N ASN A 74 -7.00 1.56 9.68
CA ASN A 74 -5.83 2.44 9.63
C ASN A 74 -5.36 2.72 8.20
N MET A 75 -5.97 2.08 7.21
CA MET A 75 -5.68 2.33 5.81
C MET A 75 -6.24 3.67 5.37
N MET A 76 -5.43 4.45 4.66
CA MET A 76 -5.83 5.78 4.16
C MET A 76 -6.51 5.74 2.79
N THR A 77 -6.48 4.59 2.15
CA THR A 77 -7.16 4.35 0.88
C THR A 77 -8.48 3.63 1.15
N ALA A 78 -9.55 4.03 0.46
CA ALA A 78 -10.88 3.45 0.63
C ALA A 78 -11.00 2.09 -0.07
N CYS A 79 -10.19 1.13 0.36
CA CYS A 79 -10.26 -0.28 -0.01
C CYS A 79 -10.06 -1.14 1.23
N ASP A 80 -10.68 -2.33 1.26
CA ASP A 80 -10.51 -3.28 2.36
C ASP A 80 -9.41 -4.30 1.98
N PRO A 81 -8.24 -4.27 2.65
CA PRO A 81 -7.13 -5.18 2.32
C PRO A 81 -7.48 -6.66 2.53
N ARG A 82 -8.53 -6.97 3.31
CA ARG A 82 -9.00 -8.35 3.52
C ARG A 82 -9.66 -8.97 2.28
N ARG A 83 -10.08 -8.14 1.32
CA ARG A 83 -10.67 -8.57 0.05
C ARG A 83 -9.66 -8.82 -1.07
N GLY A 84 -8.38 -8.64 -0.78
CA GLY A 84 -7.27 -8.88 -1.69
C GLY A 84 -6.12 -9.54 -0.99
N ARG A 85 -5.01 -9.69 -1.71
CA ARG A 85 -3.73 -10.17 -1.18
C ARG A 85 -2.67 -9.10 -1.31
N TYR A 86 -1.76 -9.04 -0.36
CA TYR A 86 -0.58 -8.19 -0.47
C TYR A 86 0.44 -8.84 -1.40
N LEU A 87 0.84 -8.14 -2.43
CA LEU A 87 2.00 -8.49 -3.25
C LEU A 87 3.28 -8.21 -2.47
N THR A 88 3.37 -6.99 -1.97
CA THR A 88 4.50 -6.53 -1.15
C THR A 88 4.00 -5.55 -0.09
N ALA A 89 4.74 -5.42 0.99
CA ALA A 89 4.49 -4.43 2.03
C ALA A 89 5.81 -3.85 2.54
N ALA A 90 5.83 -2.57 2.87
CA ALA A 90 6.93 -1.92 3.56
C ALA A 90 6.44 -1.28 4.84
N VAL A 91 7.20 -1.45 5.91
CA VAL A 91 6.91 -0.88 7.21
C VAL A 91 8.11 -0.07 7.67
N ILE A 92 7.89 1.20 7.97
CA ILE A 92 8.92 2.11 8.44
C ILE A 92 8.61 2.48 9.89
N PHE A 93 9.38 1.93 10.80
CA PHE A 93 9.29 2.24 12.22
C PHE A 93 10.14 3.45 12.57
N ARG A 94 9.62 4.29 13.45
CA ARG A 94 10.32 5.48 13.94
C ARG A 94 10.30 5.51 15.47
N GLY A 95 11.46 5.76 16.07
CA GLY A 95 11.63 5.81 17.52
C GLY A 95 12.70 4.85 18.00
N ARG A 96 12.93 4.84 19.31
CA ARG A 96 13.89 3.92 19.94
C ARG A 96 13.23 2.56 20.13
N LEU A 97 13.48 1.67 19.18
CA LEU A 97 12.89 0.33 19.11
C LEU A 97 14.00 -0.71 19.02
N SER A 98 13.74 -1.89 19.58
CA SER A 98 14.61 -3.05 19.38
C SER A 98 14.33 -3.68 18.02
N MET A 99 15.37 -3.76 17.16
CA MET A 99 15.27 -4.44 15.86
C MET A 99 14.78 -5.89 16.02
N LYS A 100 15.28 -6.59 17.02
CA LYS A 100 14.88 -7.97 17.29
C LYS A 100 13.37 -8.10 17.55
N GLN A 101 12.80 -7.20 18.36
CA GLN A 101 11.35 -7.19 18.60
C GLN A 101 10.54 -6.88 17.33
N VAL A 102 11.03 -5.96 16.51
CA VAL A 102 10.40 -5.63 15.23
C VAL A 102 10.38 -6.84 14.32
N ASP A 103 11.51 -7.51 14.15
CA ASP A 103 11.62 -8.69 13.28
C ASP A 103 10.75 -9.85 13.77
N GLU A 104 10.76 -10.13 15.08
CA GLU A 104 9.90 -11.16 15.69
C GLU A 104 8.41 -10.88 15.46
N GLU A 105 7.96 -9.64 15.65
CA GLU A 105 6.56 -9.27 15.45
C GLU A 105 6.16 -9.30 13.97
N MET A 106 7.06 -8.93 13.07
CA MET A 106 6.79 -9.00 11.63
C MET A 106 6.64 -10.44 11.15
N VAL A 107 7.49 -11.36 11.62
CA VAL A 107 7.36 -12.80 11.34
C VAL A 107 6.05 -13.35 11.92
N ASN A 108 5.69 -12.96 13.15
CA ASN A 108 4.43 -13.36 13.78
C ASN A 108 3.20 -12.94 12.95
N ILE A 109 3.21 -11.72 12.41
CA ILE A 109 2.10 -11.23 11.58
C ILE A 109 2.05 -11.94 10.23
N GLN A 110 3.18 -12.15 9.58
CA GLN A 110 3.23 -12.90 8.33
C GLN A 110 2.66 -14.33 8.53
N ASN A 111 3.04 -14.99 9.61
CA ASN A 111 2.56 -16.33 9.91
C ASN A 111 1.05 -16.36 10.23
N LYS A 112 0.55 -15.38 11.01
CA LYS A 112 -0.87 -15.28 11.34
C LYS A 112 -1.76 -14.92 10.16
N ASN A 113 -1.24 -14.17 9.22
CA ASN A 113 -1.97 -13.63 8.07
C ASN A 113 -1.40 -14.16 6.74
N SER A 114 -0.87 -15.37 6.72
CA SER A 114 -0.24 -15.95 5.53
C SER A 114 -1.19 -15.94 4.31
N SER A 115 -2.47 -16.18 4.52
CA SER A 115 -3.48 -16.12 3.46
C SER A 115 -3.68 -14.74 2.82
N ASN A 116 -3.26 -13.67 3.50
CA ASN A 116 -3.37 -12.30 2.99
C ASN A 116 -2.17 -11.88 2.13
N PHE A 117 -1.12 -12.70 2.05
CA PHE A 117 0.05 -12.47 1.23
C PHE A 117 0.08 -13.46 0.06
N VAL A 118 0.64 -13.04 -1.06
CA VAL A 118 0.88 -13.94 -2.18
C VAL A 118 2.04 -14.89 -1.83
N GLU A 119 1.87 -16.18 -2.15
CA GLU A 119 2.84 -17.22 -1.77
C GLU A 119 4.07 -17.25 -2.69
N TRP A 120 3.92 -16.84 -3.94
CA TRP A 120 4.97 -16.87 -4.96
C TRP A 120 6.01 -15.72 -4.84
N ILE A 121 5.79 -14.69 -4.00
CA ILE A 121 6.78 -13.67 -3.68
C ILE A 121 7.42 -13.99 -2.32
N PRO A 122 8.69 -14.38 -2.26
CA PRO A 122 9.38 -14.57 -0.99
C PRO A 122 9.66 -13.22 -0.31
N ASN A 123 9.66 -13.19 1.02
CA ASN A 123 9.96 -11.99 1.80
C ASN A 123 9.13 -10.75 1.39
N ASN A 124 7.83 -10.91 1.37
CA ASN A 124 6.85 -9.88 0.95
C ASN A 124 6.95 -8.60 1.77
N VAL A 125 7.41 -8.67 3.01
CA VAL A 125 7.44 -7.53 3.92
C VAL A 125 8.87 -7.04 4.12
N LYS A 126 9.06 -5.74 3.90
CA LYS A 126 10.33 -5.04 4.15
C LYS A 126 10.16 -4.12 5.34
N THR A 127 11.12 -4.16 6.25
CA THR A 127 11.15 -3.32 7.45
C THR A 127 12.29 -2.33 7.40
N ALA A 128 12.03 -1.11 7.85
CA ALA A 128 13.03 -0.08 8.05
C ALA A 128 12.84 0.54 9.43
N VAL A 129 13.92 0.88 10.11
CA VAL A 129 13.89 1.53 11.42
C VAL A 129 14.68 2.82 11.39
N CYS A 130 14.10 3.88 11.95
CA CYS A 130 14.70 5.18 12.13
C CYS A 130 14.64 5.57 13.61
N ASP A 131 15.76 5.93 14.20
CA ASP A 131 15.86 6.26 15.64
C ASP A 131 15.17 7.58 16.00
N VAL A 132 14.86 8.44 15.02
CA VAL A 132 14.24 9.75 15.24
C VAL A 132 12.73 9.65 15.22
N PRO A 133 12.04 9.76 16.37
CA PRO A 133 10.59 9.70 16.44
C PRO A 133 9.95 10.95 15.82
N PRO A 134 8.69 10.88 15.36
CA PRO A 134 7.97 12.07 14.95
C PRO A 134 7.64 12.97 16.14
N LYS A 135 7.40 14.25 15.86
CA LYS A 135 7.06 15.23 16.89
C LYS A 135 5.82 14.79 17.69
N HIS A 136 5.92 14.82 19.00
CA HIS A 136 4.88 14.43 19.97
C HIS A 136 4.54 12.93 20.05
N LEU A 137 5.35 12.05 19.47
CA LEU A 137 5.20 10.61 19.58
C LEU A 137 6.53 10.00 20.03
N LYS A 138 6.49 9.01 20.93
CA LYS A 138 7.68 8.26 21.32
C LYS A 138 8.05 7.22 20.25
N MET A 139 7.03 6.66 19.63
CA MET A 139 7.15 5.64 18.57
C MET A 139 6.05 5.86 17.55
N ALA A 140 6.34 5.58 16.30
CA ALA A 140 5.36 5.56 15.22
C ALA A 140 5.78 4.54 14.16
N ALA A 141 4.81 4.11 13.38
CA ALA A 141 5.07 3.27 12.24
C ALA A 141 4.27 3.76 11.03
N THR A 142 4.87 3.72 9.87
CA THR A 142 4.24 4.03 8.59
C THR A 142 4.23 2.76 7.76
N PHE A 143 3.07 2.43 7.28
CA PHE A 143 2.83 1.27 6.43
C PHE A 143 2.64 1.71 4.99
N MET A 144 3.19 0.96 4.06
CA MET A 144 2.89 1.04 2.64
C MET A 144 2.68 -0.37 2.11
N GLY A 145 1.49 -0.66 1.62
CA GLY A 145 1.16 -1.95 1.05
C GLY A 145 0.84 -1.85 -0.43
N ASN A 146 1.40 -2.75 -1.23
CA ASN A 146 0.94 -3.02 -2.58
C ASN A 146 -0.04 -4.19 -2.49
N THR A 147 -1.32 -3.88 -2.51
CA THR A 147 -2.39 -4.88 -2.37
C THR A 147 -3.27 -4.93 -3.59
N THR A 148 -3.71 -6.13 -3.97
CA THR A 148 -4.67 -6.32 -5.06
C THR A 148 -6.06 -5.77 -4.72
N ALA A 149 -6.36 -5.49 -3.44
CA ALA A 149 -7.61 -4.87 -3.01
C ALA A 149 -7.84 -3.48 -3.60
N ILE A 150 -6.79 -2.78 -4.08
CA ILE A 150 -6.89 -1.48 -4.75
C ILE A 150 -7.77 -1.54 -6.00
N GLN A 151 -7.95 -2.71 -6.61
CA GLN A 151 -8.87 -2.89 -7.73
C GLN A 151 -10.30 -2.45 -7.42
N GLU A 152 -10.75 -2.50 -6.15
CA GLU A 152 -12.08 -2.02 -5.76
C GLU A 152 -12.23 -0.52 -6.00
N LEU A 153 -11.16 0.25 -5.74
CA LEU A 153 -11.15 1.68 -6.00
C LEU A 153 -11.27 1.96 -7.50
N PHE A 154 -10.46 1.29 -8.31
CA PHE A 154 -10.49 1.44 -9.77
C PHE A 154 -11.82 0.99 -10.37
N ARG A 155 -12.38 -0.13 -9.90
CA ARG A 155 -13.69 -0.62 -10.34
C ARG A 155 -14.79 0.40 -10.06
N ARG A 156 -14.84 0.96 -8.87
CA ARG A 156 -15.83 2.00 -8.50
C ARG A 156 -15.71 3.23 -9.39
N ILE A 157 -14.48 3.69 -9.68
CA ILE A 157 -14.24 4.84 -10.55
C ILE A 157 -14.64 4.49 -11.99
N SER A 158 -14.29 3.31 -12.50
CA SER A 158 -14.64 2.86 -13.84
C SER A 158 -16.15 2.77 -14.04
N GLU A 159 -16.91 2.27 -13.05
CA GLU A 159 -18.36 2.21 -13.08
C GLU A 159 -18.98 3.62 -13.17
N GLN A 160 -18.53 4.56 -12.34
CA GLN A 160 -18.99 5.95 -12.34
C GLN A 160 -18.64 6.64 -13.66
N PHE A 161 -17.43 6.47 -14.14
CA PHE A 161 -16.99 6.99 -15.44
C PHE A 161 -17.86 6.46 -16.57
N THR A 162 -18.05 5.16 -16.67
CA THR A 162 -18.86 4.52 -17.73
C THR A 162 -20.29 5.01 -17.71
N ALA A 163 -20.89 5.20 -16.53
CA ALA A 163 -22.27 5.69 -16.40
C ALA A 163 -22.43 7.12 -16.97
N MET A 164 -21.43 7.98 -16.79
CA MET A 164 -21.42 9.35 -17.32
C MET A 164 -21.02 9.39 -18.80
N PHE A 165 -19.96 8.66 -19.18
CA PHE A 165 -19.40 8.66 -20.53
C PHE A 165 -20.36 8.12 -21.57
N ARG A 166 -21.13 7.06 -21.27
CA ARG A 166 -22.19 6.53 -22.16
C ARG A 166 -23.24 7.56 -22.58
N ARG A 167 -23.47 8.55 -21.70
CA ARG A 167 -24.40 9.66 -21.95
C ARG A 167 -23.72 10.92 -22.45
N LYS A 168 -22.39 10.88 -22.66
CA LYS A 168 -21.55 12.03 -23.04
C LYS A 168 -21.73 13.23 -22.08
N ALA A 169 -22.03 12.96 -20.82
CA ALA A 169 -22.23 13.97 -19.82
C ALA A 169 -20.91 14.74 -19.55
N PHE A 170 -20.99 16.06 -19.61
CA PHE A 170 -19.87 16.99 -19.42
C PHE A 170 -18.70 16.86 -20.44
N LEU A 171 -18.83 15.99 -21.42
CA LEU A 171 -17.77 15.73 -22.40
C LEU A 171 -17.44 16.98 -23.23
N HIS A 172 -18.43 17.79 -23.57
CA HIS A 172 -18.29 18.99 -24.42
C HIS A 172 -17.28 20.00 -23.84
N TRP A 173 -17.13 20.11 -22.53
CA TRP A 173 -16.17 21.00 -21.91
C TRP A 173 -14.73 20.59 -22.24
N TYR A 174 -14.46 19.31 -22.23
CA TYR A 174 -13.13 18.75 -22.54
C TYR A 174 -12.84 18.83 -24.03
N LEU A 175 -13.81 18.53 -24.88
CA LEU A 175 -13.67 18.67 -26.34
C LEU A 175 -13.42 20.12 -26.74
N GLY A 176 -14.06 21.09 -26.05
CA GLY A 176 -13.82 22.52 -26.26
C GLY A 176 -12.41 22.98 -25.93
N GLU A 177 -11.70 22.27 -25.03
CA GLU A 177 -10.30 22.52 -24.66
C GLU A 177 -9.30 21.68 -25.50
N GLY A 178 -9.75 20.98 -26.53
CA GLY A 178 -8.89 20.29 -27.49
C GLY A 178 -8.62 18.82 -27.18
N MET A 179 -9.33 18.20 -26.22
CA MET A 179 -9.27 16.75 -26.01
C MET A 179 -10.12 16.01 -27.05
N ASP A 180 -9.74 14.75 -27.34
CA ASP A 180 -10.52 13.87 -28.21
C ASP A 180 -11.35 12.87 -27.37
N GLU A 181 -12.51 12.45 -27.92
CA GLU A 181 -13.35 11.41 -27.32
C GLU A 181 -12.59 10.07 -27.23
N LEU A 182 -11.66 9.81 -28.14
CA LEU A 182 -10.83 8.62 -28.15
C LEU A 182 -9.94 8.51 -26.89
N GLU A 183 -9.40 9.62 -26.41
CA GLU A 183 -8.57 9.65 -25.19
C GLU A 183 -9.33 9.14 -23.97
N PHE A 184 -10.63 9.46 -23.86
CA PHE A 184 -11.49 8.94 -22.79
C PHE A 184 -11.75 7.44 -22.93
N SER A 185 -11.93 6.95 -24.15
CA SER A 185 -12.13 5.52 -24.41
C SER A 185 -10.88 4.72 -24.09
N GLU A 186 -9.71 5.21 -24.49
CA GLU A 186 -8.42 4.60 -24.17
C GLU A 186 -8.12 4.61 -22.68
N ALA A 187 -8.40 5.70 -21.98
CA ALA A 187 -8.25 5.78 -20.52
C ALA A 187 -9.16 4.77 -19.81
N GLY A 188 -10.41 4.63 -20.25
CA GLY A 188 -11.35 3.64 -19.73
C GLY A 188 -10.87 2.20 -19.94
N SER A 189 -10.35 1.89 -21.12
CA SER A 189 -9.75 0.59 -21.43
C SER A 189 -8.55 0.31 -20.53
N ASN A 190 -7.62 1.25 -20.42
CA ASN A 190 -6.44 1.12 -19.57
C ASN A 190 -6.76 0.85 -18.09
N VAL A 191 -7.81 1.48 -17.55
CA VAL A 191 -8.25 1.21 -16.17
C VAL A 191 -8.80 -0.20 -16.04
N ASN A 192 -9.59 -0.67 -17.01
CA ASN A 192 -10.12 -2.03 -16.98
C ASN A 192 -9.01 -3.09 -17.12
N ASP A 193 -7.99 -2.82 -17.92
CA ASP A 193 -6.81 -3.69 -18.07
C ASP A 193 -6.05 -3.81 -16.72
N ILE A 194 -5.84 -2.68 -16.02
CA ILE A 194 -5.21 -2.69 -14.67
C ILE A 194 -6.05 -3.53 -13.69
N ILE A 195 -7.38 -3.39 -13.70
CA ILE A 195 -8.26 -4.19 -12.84
C ILE A 195 -8.09 -5.68 -13.13
N SER A 196 -8.06 -6.05 -14.40
CA SER A 196 -7.87 -7.44 -14.84
C SER A 196 -6.51 -8.00 -14.43
N GLU A 197 -5.45 -7.23 -14.57
CA GLU A 197 -4.09 -7.60 -14.11
C GLU A 197 -4.06 -7.84 -12.59
N TYR A 198 -4.62 -6.94 -11.77
CA TYR A 198 -4.71 -7.15 -10.33
C TYR A 198 -5.51 -8.41 -9.97
N GLN A 199 -6.59 -8.68 -10.68
CA GLN A 199 -7.41 -9.87 -10.46
C GLN A 199 -6.65 -11.15 -10.84
N GLN A 200 -5.91 -11.15 -11.94
CA GLN A 200 -5.06 -12.26 -12.35
C GLN A 200 -4.03 -12.60 -11.28
N TYR A 201 -3.24 -11.62 -10.84
CA TYR A 201 -2.20 -11.84 -9.81
C TYR A 201 -2.76 -12.18 -8.42
N GLN A 202 -4.00 -11.83 -8.14
CA GLN A 202 -4.67 -12.27 -6.91
C GLN A 202 -5.01 -13.75 -6.94
N GLN A 203 -5.33 -14.31 -8.12
CA GLN A 203 -5.76 -15.69 -8.29
C GLN A 203 -4.60 -16.67 -8.53
N LEU A 204 -3.45 -16.16 -9.00
CA LEU A 204 -2.27 -17.01 -9.25
C LEU A 204 -1.85 -17.75 -7.97
N SER A 205 -1.70 -19.06 -8.10
CA SER A 205 -1.09 -19.95 -7.11
C SER A 205 0.26 -20.45 -7.59
N VAL A 206 1.06 -21.02 -6.69
CA VAL A 206 2.37 -21.60 -7.03
C VAL A 206 2.22 -22.81 -7.97
N GLU A 207 1.06 -23.48 -7.94
CA GLU A 207 0.77 -24.64 -8.76
C GLU A 207 0.53 -24.29 -10.25
N ASP A 208 0.10 -23.05 -10.54
CA ASP A 208 -0.18 -22.61 -11.91
C ASP A 208 1.11 -22.40 -12.75
N GLU A 209 2.29 -22.24 -12.13
CA GLU A 209 3.57 -22.08 -12.83
C GLU A 209 4.17 -23.41 -13.35
N ILE A 210 3.79 -24.53 -12.74
CA ILE A 210 4.38 -25.85 -13.10
C ILE A 210 3.88 -26.34 -14.47
N VAL A 211 2.77 -25.82 -14.98
CA VAL A 211 2.15 -26.26 -16.24
C VAL A 211 2.81 -25.64 -17.49
N VAL A 212 3.61 -24.60 -17.34
CA VAL A 212 4.20 -23.86 -18.49
C VAL A 212 5.56 -24.39 -18.91
N ASP A 213 6.31 -25.09 -18.03
CA ASP A 213 7.66 -25.58 -18.33
C ASP A 213 7.72 -26.99 -18.99
N ASP A 214 6.60 -27.69 -19.14
CA ASP A 214 6.56 -29.01 -19.78
C ASP A 214 6.36 -28.97 -21.33
N TYR A 215 6.38 -27.79 -21.96
CA TYR A 215 6.23 -27.61 -23.41
C TYR A 215 7.38 -26.87 -24.10
N VAL A 216 8.64 -27.02 -23.62
CA VAL A 216 9.82 -26.55 -24.36
C VAL A 216 10.74 -27.69 -24.71
#